data_01eef501a613ae81cc945a867afeeeb2
#
_entry.id   01eef501a613ae81cc945a867afeeeb2
#
_cell.length_a   1.000
_cell.length_b   1.000
_cell.length_c   1.000
_cell.angle_alpha   90.00
_cell.angle_beta   90.00
_cell.angle_gamma   90.00
#
_symmetry.space_group_name_H-M   'P 1'
#
loop_
_entity.id
_entity.type
_entity.pdbx_description
1 polymer ?
#
loop_
_entity_poly.entity_id
_entity_poly.type
_entity_poly.pdbx_seq_one_letter_code
_entity_poly.pdbx_strand_id
1 'polypeptide(L)'
;MTALTPSATRRVRRFTEQRWLLDAVIQTVGLEWDQGRIGYSMAPCGVLAAPDFERVRSRVKKFDDIAREFAEVGVARIRRAEAARQAGHEASEREHNFIASILFGQAQWPIFENTEENQRLESLKNAAYAAYARVAGHPVRQVELRGAAGPCPVGCICRPAPARTSRWGA
;
A
#
# COMPACT_ATOMS: atom_id res chain seq x y z
N MET A 1 -7.00 21.86 9.83
CA MET A 1 -5.66 21.58 10.43
C MET A 1 -5.88 21.02 11.82
N THR A 2 -5.72 19.73 12.00
CA THR A 2 -5.86 19.10 13.33
C THR A 2 -4.53 19.27 14.06
N ALA A 3 -4.52 20.03 15.15
CA ALA A 3 -3.34 20.22 15.97
C ALA A 3 -2.90 18.85 16.55
N LEU A 4 -1.63 18.50 16.35
CA LEU A 4 -1.06 17.31 16.95
C LEU A 4 -1.06 17.45 18.48
N THR A 5 -1.33 16.35 19.19
CA THR A 5 -1.20 16.34 20.65
C THR A 5 0.24 16.63 21.06
N PRO A 6 0.50 17.24 22.22
CA PRO A 6 1.86 17.52 22.70
C PRO A 6 2.79 16.30 22.71
N SER A 7 2.25 15.12 22.96
CA SER A 7 2.98 13.85 22.89
C SER A 7 3.38 13.48 21.46
N ALA A 8 2.48 13.68 20.49
CA ALA A 8 2.76 13.43 19.07
C ALA A 8 3.84 14.40 18.53
N THR A 9 3.73 15.69 18.86
CA THR A 9 4.72 16.71 18.51
C THR A 9 6.11 16.37 19.06
N ARG A 10 6.21 15.90 20.31
CA ARG A 10 7.47 15.49 20.92
C ARG A 10 8.07 14.27 20.19
N ARG A 11 7.26 13.30 19.76
CA ARG A 11 7.73 12.12 19.01
C ARG A 11 8.27 12.50 17.64
N VAL A 12 7.57 13.35 16.89
CA VAL A 12 7.99 13.82 15.57
C VAL A 12 9.32 14.56 15.67
N ARG A 13 9.46 15.46 16.65
CA ARG A 13 10.71 16.19 16.91
C ARG A 13 11.87 15.24 17.19
N ARG A 14 11.69 14.28 18.08
CA ARG A 14 12.73 13.29 18.41
C ARG A 14 13.12 12.45 17.20
N PHE A 15 12.16 12.04 16.39
CA PHE A 15 12.42 11.33 15.15
C PHE A 15 13.28 12.16 14.20
N THR A 16 12.95 13.44 14.00
CA THR A 16 13.72 14.34 13.14
C THR A 16 15.16 14.51 13.63
N GLU A 17 15.33 14.70 14.94
CA GLU A 17 16.64 14.86 15.58
C GLU A 17 17.52 13.58 15.47
N GLN A 18 16.90 12.40 15.41
CA GLN A 18 17.57 11.11 15.36
C GLN A 18 17.57 10.47 13.96
N ARG A 19 17.17 11.21 12.93
CA ARG A 19 17.06 10.74 11.55
C ARG A 19 18.36 10.12 11.02
N TRP A 20 19.49 10.72 11.34
CA TRP A 20 20.81 10.23 10.96
C TRP A 20 21.07 8.79 11.37
N LEU A 21 20.49 8.34 12.49
CA LEU A 21 20.65 6.97 12.96
C LEU A 21 19.95 5.97 12.00
N LEU A 22 18.75 6.32 11.54
CA LEU A 22 18.02 5.51 10.55
C LEU A 22 18.78 5.46 9.22
N ASP A 23 19.33 6.59 8.77
CA ASP A 23 20.12 6.63 7.55
C ASP A 23 21.39 5.77 7.68
N ALA A 24 22.06 5.78 8.83
CA ALA A 24 23.21 4.93 9.09
C ALA A 24 22.83 3.43 9.09
N VAL A 25 21.71 3.06 9.68
CA VAL A 25 21.21 1.69 9.67
C VAL A 25 20.86 1.24 8.24
N ILE A 26 20.16 2.07 7.47
CA ILE A 26 19.82 1.77 6.07
C ILE A 26 21.07 1.61 5.21
N GLN A 27 22.10 2.44 5.41
CA GLN A 27 23.38 2.33 4.70
C GLN A 27 24.11 1.03 5.03
N THR A 28 23.96 0.52 6.26
CA THR A 28 24.67 -0.68 6.74
C THR A 28 23.92 -1.96 6.39
N VAL A 29 22.62 -2.00 6.61
CA VAL A 29 21.78 -3.20 6.53
C VAL A 29 20.81 -3.14 5.33
N GLY A 30 20.64 -1.98 4.73
CA GLY A 30 19.66 -1.75 3.68
C GLY A 30 18.23 -1.63 4.23
N LEU A 31 17.26 -1.74 3.33
CA LEU A 31 15.83 -1.70 3.69
C LEU A 31 15.42 -2.85 4.61
N GLU A 32 16.25 -3.88 4.73
CA GLU A 32 16.04 -5.08 5.57
C GLU A 32 16.02 -4.77 7.08
N TRP A 33 16.41 -3.59 7.50
CA TRP A 33 16.28 -3.18 8.91
C TRP A 33 14.83 -3.26 9.39
N ASP A 34 13.85 -3.08 8.52
CA ASP A 34 12.42 -3.24 8.81
C ASP A 34 11.85 -4.51 8.16
N GLN A 35 12.44 -5.66 8.48
CA GLN A 35 12.06 -6.96 7.93
C GLN A 35 10.58 -7.27 8.11
N GLY A 36 10.00 -6.92 9.26
CA GLY A 36 8.60 -7.14 9.55
C GLY A 36 7.71 -6.43 8.52
N ARG A 37 7.94 -5.14 8.29
CA ARG A 37 7.16 -4.34 7.34
C ARG A 37 7.30 -4.84 5.91
N ILE A 38 8.54 -5.10 5.47
CA ILE A 38 8.80 -5.61 4.12
C ILE A 38 8.13 -6.98 3.92
N GLY A 39 8.26 -7.89 4.88
CA GLY A 39 7.61 -9.21 4.85
C GLY A 39 6.09 -9.11 4.78
N TYR A 40 5.47 -8.34 5.66
CA TYR A 40 4.02 -8.14 5.67
C TYR A 40 3.48 -7.48 4.40
N SER A 41 4.25 -6.58 3.79
CA SER A 41 3.83 -5.90 2.57
C SER A 41 3.97 -6.79 1.33
N MET A 42 5.01 -7.62 1.29
CA MET A 42 5.25 -8.54 0.18
C MET A 42 4.33 -9.76 0.23
N ALA A 43 4.02 -10.28 1.42
CA ALA A 43 3.24 -11.50 1.59
C ALA A 43 1.90 -11.51 0.82
N PRO A 44 1.04 -10.47 0.90
CA PRO A 44 -0.22 -10.45 0.15
C PRO A 44 -0.01 -10.28 -1.37
N CYS A 45 1.15 -9.77 -1.81
CA CYS A 45 1.46 -9.56 -3.21
C CYS A 45 1.99 -10.82 -3.91
N GLY A 46 2.40 -11.83 -3.13
CA GLY A 46 2.98 -13.05 -3.68
C GLY A 46 4.36 -12.85 -4.31
N VAL A 47 4.89 -13.93 -4.90
CA VAL A 47 6.23 -13.97 -5.50
C VAL A 47 6.41 -12.99 -6.65
N LEU A 48 5.35 -12.63 -7.34
CA LEU A 48 5.39 -11.71 -8.50
C LEU A 48 5.75 -10.27 -8.13
N ALA A 49 5.67 -9.90 -6.85
CA ALA A 49 6.14 -8.62 -6.35
C ALA A 49 7.62 -8.62 -5.95
N ALA A 50 8.27 -9.77 -5.84
CA ALA A 50 9.66 -9.86 -5.40
C ALA A 50 10.63 -8.98 -6.20
N PRO A 51 10.57 -8.92 -7.55
CA PRO A 51 11.43 -8.02 -8.32
C PRO A 51 11.22 -6.54 -8.02
N ASP A 52 10.01 -6.14 -7.63
CA ASP A 52 9.70 -4.75 -7.29
C ASP A 52 10.36 -4.37 -5.96
N PHE A 53 10.24 -5.24 -4.96
CA PHE A 53 10.89 -5.03 -3.66
C PHE A 53 12.41 -5.05 -3.79
N GLU A 54 12.97 -5.94 -4.63
CA GLU A 54 14.41 -5.96 -4.90
C GLU A 54 14.89 -4.67 -5.55
N ARG A 55 14.12 -4.13 -6.49
CA ARG A 55 14.42 -2.83 -7.10
C ARG A 55 14.43 -1.70 -6.07
N VAL A 56 13.46 -1.69 -5.15
CA VAL A 56 13.42 -0.70 -4.06
C VAL A 56 14.65 -0.87 -3.15
N ARG A 57 14.95 -2.09 -2.71
CA ARG A 57 16.10 -2.41 -1.87
C ARG A 57 17.42 -1.90 -2.44
N SER A 58 17.64 -2.12 -3.72
CA SER A 58 18.89 -1.70 -4.39
C SER A 58 19.06 -0.18 -4.47
N ARG A 59 17.97 0.58 -4.42
CA ARG A 59 17.94 2.02 -4.63
C ARG A 59 17.85 2.84 -3.35
N VAL A 60 17.21 2.30 -2.32
CA VAL A 60 17.07 2.98 -1.02
C VAL A 60 18.43 3.03 -0.33
N LYS A 61 18.95 4.24 -0.12
CA LYS A 61 20.23 4.51 0.57
C LYS A 61 20.02 5.28 1.86
N LYS A 62 18.90 5.95 2.02
CA LYS A 62 18.50 6.70 3.20
C LYS A 62 16.99 6.67 3.35
N PHE A 63 16.51 7.07 4.51
CA PHE A 63 15.08 7.01 4.83
C PHE A 63 14.20 7.81 3.87
N ASP A 64 14.67 8.98 3.38
CA ASP A 64 13.93 9.81 2.43
C ASP A 64 13.73 9.17 1.05
N ASP A 65 14.56 8.19 0.69
CA ASP A 65 14.42 7.50 -0.58
C ASP A 65 13.22 6.56 -0.59
N ILE A 66 12.79 6.08 0.56
CA ILE A 66 11.76 5.03 0.69
C ILE A 66 10.47 5.44 -0.02
N ALA A 67 9.94 6.63 0.27
CA ALA A 67 8.69 7.11 -0.34
C ALA A 67 8.80 7.16 -1.86
N ARG A 68 9.87 7.76 -2.36
CA ARG A 68 10.13 7.93 -3.79
C ARG A 68 10.24 6.58 -4.51
N GLU A 69 11.08 5.69 -4.01
CA GLU A 69 11.38 4.42 -4.69
C GLU A 69 10.15 3.49 -4.72
N PHE A 70 9.38 3.41 -3.63
CA PHE A 70 8.12 2.68 -3.65
C PHE A 70 7.09 3.31 -4.59
N ALA A 71 6.99 4.65 -4.62
CA ALA A 71 6.08 5.33 -5.53
C ALA A 71 6.43 5.09 -7.01
N GLU A 72 7.72 5.14 -7.38
CA GLU A 72 8.18 4.87 -8.74
C GLU A 72 7.81 3.45 -9.21
N VAL A 73 8.01 2.46 -8.34
CA VAL A 73 7.65 1.08 -8.67
C VAL A 73 6.13 0.91 -8.73
N GLY A 74 5.38 1.58 -7.85
CA GLY A 74 3.92 1.63 -7.91
C GLY A 74 3.42 2.18 -9.23
N VAL A 75 3.98 3.29 -9.72
CA VAL A 75 3.65 3.87 -11.04
C VAL A 75 3.98 2.90 -12.18
N ALA A 76 5.10 2.19 -12.10
CA ALA A 76 5.43 1.18 -13.11
C ALA A 76 4.40 0.04 -13.15
N ARG A 77 3.86 -0.36 -12.00
CA ARG A 77 2.78 -1.35 -11.92
C ARG A 77 1.48 -0.83 -12.52
N ILE A 78 1.11 0.44 -12.29
CA ILE A 78 -0.07 1.05 -12.93
C ILE A 78 0.05 1.03 -14.46
N ARG A 79 1.23 1.35 -15.01
CA ARG A 79 1.45 1.28 -16.47
C ARG A 79 1.25 -0.13 -17.03
N ARG A 80 1.70 -1.16 -16.29
CA ARG A 80 1.49 -2.57 -16.67
C ARG A 80 0.01 -2.96 -16.55
N ALA A 81 -0.69 -2.50 -15.53
CA ALA A 81 -2.12 -2.73 -15.37
C ALA A 81 -2.91 -2.15 -16.55
N GLU A 82 -2.57 -0.93 -16.98
CA GLU A 82 -3.21 -0.28 -18.11
C GLU A 82 -2.93 -1.02 -19.42
N ALA A 83 -1.70 -1.47 -19.67
CA ALA A 83 -1.36 -2.29 -20.83
C ALA A 83 -2.13 -3.62 -20.82
N ALA A 84 -2.25 -4.28 -19.66
CA ALA A 84 -3.02 -5.51 -19.49
C ALA A 84 -4.52 -5.27 -19.78
N ARG A 85 -5.07 -4.17 -19.29
CA ARG A 85 -6.45 -3.76 -19.53
C ARG A 85 -6.72 -3.57 -21.03
N GLN A 86 -5.82 -2.87 -21.74
CA GLN A 86 -5.93 -2.65 -23.20
C GLN A 86 -5.84 -3.96 -23.99
N ALA A 87 -5.09 -4.94 -23.50
CA ALA A 87 -4.95 -6.25 -24.09
C ALA A 87 -6.08 -7.24 -23.67
N GLY A 88 -7.01 -6.84 -22.81
CA GLY A 88 -8.09 -7.71 -22.30
C GLY A 88 -7.62 -8.76 -21.29
N HIS A 89 -6.46 -8.60 -20.68
CA HIS A 89 -5.88 -9.53 -19.71
C HIS A 89 -6.30 -9.18 -18.27
N GLU A 90 -7.56 -9.44 -17.91
CA GLU A 90 -8.14 -9.06 -16.60
C GLU A 90 -7.35 -9.58 -15.39
N ALA A 91 -6.82 -10.81 -15.45
CA ALA A 91 -6.06 -11.38 -14.34
C ALA A 91 -4.77 -10.57 -14.07
N SER A 92 -4.08 -10.16 -15.13
CA SER A 92 -2.87 -9.34 -15.03
C SER A 92 -3.21 -7.90 -14.61
N GLU A 93 -4.30 -7.32 -15.15
CA GLU A 93 -4.80 -6.01 -14.73
C GLU A 93 -5.08 -6.00 -13.22
N ARG A 94 -5.81 -6.99 -12.74
CA ARG A 94 -6.16 -7.17 -11.34
C ARG A 94 -4.93 -7.21 -10.45
N GLU A 95 -3.98 -8.08 -10.79
CA GLU A 95 -2.77 -8.28 -10.02
C GLU A 95 -1.91 -7.03 -9.95
N HIS A 96 -1.66 -6.39 -11.09
CA HIS A 96 -0.85 -5.18 -11.13
C HIS A 96 -1.47 -4.03 -10.33
N ASN A 97 -2.78 -3.84 -10.39
CA ASN A 97 -3.48 -2.82 -9.61
C ASN A 97 -3.41 -3.13 -8.11
N PHE A 98 -3.57 -4.39 -7.69
CA PHE A 98 -3.45 -4.78 -6.29
C PHE A 98 -2.05 -4.49 -5.75
N ILE A 99 -1.01 -4.95 -6.44
CA ILE A 99 0.38 -4.70 -6.05
C ILE A 99 0.68 -3.20 -6.00
N ALA A 100 0.22 -2.42 -6.98
CA ALA A 100 0.40 -0.97 -6.99
C ALA A 100 -0.20 -0.31 -5.74
N SER A 101 -1.39 -0.73 -5.32
CA SER A 101 -2.03 -0.17 -4.11
C SER A 101 -1.20 -0.42 -2.84
N ILE A 102 -0.61 -1.60 -2.71
CA ILE A 102 0.29 -1.94 -1.60
C ILE A 102 1.56 -1.08 -1.64
N LEU A 103 2.19 -0.95 -2.83
CA LEU A 103 3.41 -0.16 -3.01
C LEU A 103 3.19 1.32 -2.68
N PHE A 104 2.07 1.92 -3.09
CA PHE A 104 1.73 3.29 -2.69
C PHE A 104 1.48 3.42 -1.18
N GLY A 105 0.88 2.42 -0.54
CA GLY A 105 0.78 2.35 0.91
C GLY A 105 2.15 2.32 1.58
N GLN A 106 3.11 1.59 1.02
CA GLN A 106 4.50 1.59 1.50
C GLN A 106 5.21 2.92 1.26
N ALA A 107 4.88 3.64 0.18
CA ALA A 107 5.40 4.98 -0.05
C ALA A 107 4.91 6.01 0.99
N GLN A 108 3.72 5.81 1.55
CA GLN A 108 3.14 6.72 2.54
C GLN A 108 3.72 6.59 3.95
N TRP A 109 4.12 5.39 4.38
CA TRP A 109 4.46 5.16 5.78
C TRP A 109 5.63 6.00 6.33
N PRO A 110 6.66 6.39 5.55
CA PRO A 110 7.72 7.25 6.05
C PRO A 110 7.30 8.72 6.21
N ILE A 111 6.11 9.10 5.73
CA ILE A 111 5.60 10.48 5.75
C ILE A 111 4.63 10.62 6.90
N PHE A 112 5.07 11.24 8.01
CA PHE A 112 4.28 11.37 9.24
C PHE A 112 3.30 12.54 9.26
N GLU A 113 3.39 13.43 8.27
CA GLU A 113 2.57 14.61 8.17
C GLU A 113 1.61 14.51 6.99
N ASN A 114 0.48 15.22 7.07
CA ASN A 114 -0.48 15.30 5.98
C ASN A 114 -0.02 16.32 4.93
N THR A 115 1.09 16.00 4.25
CA THR A 115 1.66 16.79 3.17
C THR A 115 0.89 16.57 1.87
N GLU A 116 1.07 17.45 0.88
CA GLU A 116 0.53 17.27 -0.48
C GLU A 116 0.99 15.94 -1.10
N GLU A 117 2.26 15.57 -0.87
CA GLU A 117 2.80 14.30 -1.35
C GLU A 117 2.11 13.11 -0.69
N ASN A 118 1.85 13.14 0.62
CA ASN A 118 1.10 12.08 1.30
C ASN A 118 -0.32 11.94 0.75
N GLN A 119 -1.01 13.07 0.52
CA GLN A 119 -2.36 13.09 -0.07
C GLN A 119 -2.35 12.56 -1.51
N ARG A 120 -1.32 12.92 -2.30
CA ARG A 120 -1.13 12.39 -3.66
C ARG A 120 -0.95 10.88 -3.65
N LEU A 121 -0.09 10.35 -2.77
CA LEU A 121 0.14 8.91 -2.62
C LEU A 121 -1.12 8.18 -2.15
N GLU A 122 -1.88 8.77 -1.24
CA GLU A 122 -3.17 8.23 -0.81
C GLU A 122 -4.16 8.13 -1.97
N SER A 123 -4.24 9.18 -2.78
CA SER A 123 -5.10 9.20 -3.97
C SER A 123 -4.70 8.09 -4.97
N LEU A 124 -3.41 7.92 -5.23
CA LEU A 124 -2.89 6.86 -6.09
C LEU A 124 -3.18 5.47 -5.54
N LYS A 125 -2.95 5.26 -4.24
CA LYS A 125 -3.28 4.01 -3.54
C LYS A 125 -4.74 3.64 -3.70
N ASN A 126 -5.63 4.60 -3.42
CA ASN A 126 -7.07 4.40 -3.47
C ASN A 126 -7.56 4.16 -4.91
N ALA A 127 -7.02 4.88 -5.89
CA ALA A 127 -7.33 4.68 -7.30
C ALA A 127 -6.90 3.29 -7.79
N ALA A 128 -5.69 2.84 -7.41
CA ALA A 128 -5.18 1.50 -7.73
C ALA A 128 -6.06 0.41 -7.11
N TYR A 129 -6.45 0.57 -5.83
CA TYR A 129 -7.33 -0.38 -5.18
C TYR A 129 -8.73 -0.41 -5.79
N ALA A 130 -9.30 0.74 -6.15
CA ALA A 130 -10.58 0.84 -6.85
C ALA A 130 -10.52 0.16 -8.22
N ALA A 131 -9.40 0.30 -8.95
CA ALA A 131 -9.18 -0.40 -10.21
C ALA A 131 -9.11 -1.93 -10.02
N TYR A 132 -8.40 -2.40 -9.00
CA TYR A 132 -8.41 -3.80 -8.60
C TYR A 132 -9.82 -4.30 -8.29
N ALA A 133 -10.59 -3.54 -7.50
CA ALA A 133 -11.93 -3.95 -7.05
C ALA A 133 -12.92 -4.16 -8.22
N ARG A 134 -12.76 -3.43 -9.32
CA ARG A 134 -13.61 -3.59 -10.52
C ARG A 134 -13.45 -4.94 -11.20
N VAL A 135 -12.25 -5.52 -11.16
CA VAL A 135 -11.90 -6.79 -11.82
C VAL A 135 -11.55 -7.89 -10.81
N ALA A 136 -11.90 -7.69 -9.55
CA ALA A 136 -11.68 -8.67 -8.50
C ALA A 136 -12.55 -9.92 -8.74
N GLY A 137 -11.97 -11.12 -8.53
CA GLY A 137 -12.69 -12.38 -8.63
C GLY A 137 -13.69 -12.65 -7.49
N HIS A 138 -13.95 -11.64 -6.65
CA HIS A 138 -14.88 -11.68 -5.53
C HIS A 138 -15.53 -10.31 -5.34
N PRO A 139 -16.74 -10.23 -4.76
CA PRO A 139 -17.39 -8.94 -4.52
C PRO A 139 -16.60 -8.07 -3.55
N VAL A 140 -16.32 -6.84 -3.96
CA VAL A 140 -15.75 -5.79 -3.11
C VAL A 140 -16.77 -4.67 -2.99
N ARG A 141 -17.12 -4.28 -1.77
CA ARG A 141 -18.04 -3.17 -1.51
C ARG A 141 -17.34 -2.12 -0.69
N GLN A 142 -17.47 -0.88 -1.11
CA GLN A 142 -17.10 0.26 -0.30
C GLN A 142 -18.22 0.54 0.71
N VAL A 143 -17.87 0.64 1.96
CA VAL A 143 -18.78 1.04 3.05
C VAL A 143 -18.23 2.27 3.74
N GLU A 144 -19.13 3.14 4.21
CA GLU A 144 -18.77 4.28 5.04
C GLU A 144 -18.97 3.93 6.50
N LEU A 145 -17.93 4.01 7.27
CA LEU A 145 -18.01 3.90 8.72
C LEU A 145 -18.15 5.31 9.31
N ARG A 146 -19.18 5.52 10.13
CA ARG A 146 -19.37 6.76 10.87
C ARG A 146 -18.57 6.69 12.16
N GLY A 147 -17.46 7.43 12.20
CA GLY A 147 -16.65 7.61 13.40
C GLY A 147 -16.92 8.96 14.06
N ALA A 148 -16.37 9.17 15.25
CA ALA A 148 -16.47 10.46 15.98
C ALA A 148 -15.87 11.64 15.18
N ALA A 149 -14.97 11.38 14.22
CA ALA A 149 -14.33 12.39 13.38
C ALA A 149 -15.01 12.58 12.00
N GLY A 150 -16.13 11.90 11.74
CA GLY A 150 -16.85 11.94 10.47
C GLY A 150 -16.85 10.60 9.72
N PRO A 151 -17.42 10.57 8.50
CA PRO A 151 -17.48 9.36 7.68
C PRO A 151 -16.07 8.95 7.21
N CYS A 152 -15.74 7.67 7.36
CA CYS A 152 -14.51 7.09 6.87
C CYS A 152 -14.85 5.97 5.86
N PRO A 153 -14.46 6.09 4.58
CA PRO A 153 -14.69 5.04 3.60
C PRO A 153 -13.79 3.83 3.86
N VAL A 154 -14.38 2.65 3.90
CA VAL A 154 -13.64 1.39 4.08
C VAL A 154 -14.04 0.41 2.98
N GLY A 155 -13.04 -0.22 2.36
CA GLY A 155 -13.25 -1.34 1.44
C GLY A 155 -13.60 -2.60 2.20
N CYS A 156 -14.76 -3.19 1.93
CA CYS A 156 -15.18 -4.46 2.55
C CYS A 156 -15.16 -5.58 1.51
N ILE A 157 -14.50 -6.69 1.83
CA ILE A 157 -14.52 -7.91 1.03
C ILE A 157 -15.73 -8.73 1.47
N CYS A 158 -16.74 -8.86 0.62
CA CYS A 158 -17.89 -9.72 0.88
C CYS A 158 -17.55 -11.15 0.44
N ARG A 159 -17.52 -12.10 1.38
CA ARG A 159 -17.55 -13.53 1.01
C ARG A 159 -18.92 -13.84 0.41
N PRO A 160 -19.00 -14.54 -0.72
CA PRO A 160 -20.26 -15.07 -1.18
C PRO A 160 -20.82 -15.99 -0.07
N ALA A 161 -22.12 -15.88 0.20
CA ALA A 161 -22.77 -16.81 1.11
C ALA A 161 -22.48 -18.24 0.62
N PRO A 162 -22.13 -19.20 1.51
CA PRO A 162 -21.94 -20.57 1.10
C PRO A 162 -23.20 -21.02 0.36
N ALA A 163 -23.01 -21.58 -0.84
CA ALA A 163 -24.11 -22.17 -1.59
C ALA A 163 -24.84 -23.12 -0.62
N ARG A 164 -26.14 -22.93 -0.45
CA ARG A 164 -26.95 -23.89 0.30
C ARG A 164 -26.78 -25.23 -0.40
N THR A 165 -25.97 -26.09 0.18
CA THR A 165 -25.97 -27.49 -0.23
C THR A 165 -27.37 -28.00 0.00
N SER A 166 -28.10 -28.25 -1.09
CA SER A 166 -29.35 -28.99 -1.01
C SER A 166 -29.04 -30.28 -0.27
N ARG A 167 -29.69 -30.48 0.88
CA ARG A 167 -29.69 -31.76 1.62
C ARG A 167 -29.90 -32.87 0.60
N TRP A 168 -29.00 -33.79 0.55
CA TRP A 168 -29.22 -35.08 -0.06
C TRP A 168 -30.41 -35.72 0.70
N GLY A 169 -31.59 -35.74 0.06
CA GLY A 169 -32.68 -36.57 0.49
C GLY A 169 -32.30 -38.03 0.30
N ALA A 170 -32.57 -38.82 1.31
CA ALA A 170 -32.38 -40.24 1.35
C ALA A 170 -33.14 -41.00 0.23
#